data_f23cf51a11e85c96cc0ecaee8a9aa6ae
#
_entry.id   f23cf51a11e85c96cc0ecaee8a9aa6ae
#
_cell.length_a   1.000
_cell.length_b   1.000
_cell.length_c   1.000
_cell.angle_alpha   90.00
_cell.angle_beta   90.00
_cell.angle_gamma   90.00
#
_symmetry.space_group_name_H-M   'P 1'
#
loop_
_entity.id
_entity.type
_entity.pdbx_description
1 polymer ?
#
loop_
_entity_poly.entity_id
_entity_poly.type
_entity_poly.pdbx_seq_one_letter_code
_entity_poly.pdbx_strand_id
1 'polypeptide(L)'
;FPRLEGGVALQGKQVYIQMGCIYCHSQQLRRESHGADMDRGWGPRASVARDYITQKRVLLGTMRTGPDLTNVGGRLQGDAGRDWHHKHLYNPQITSKGSIMPPFAFLYTLQKIDGDPSVNAISIPADSEYALEPGYEIVPTRRAVALVEYLLSLKIDYSLPEAPILD
;
A
#
# COMPACT_ATOMS: atom_id res chain seq x y z
N PHE A 1 -5.04 -19.15 7.80
CA PHE A 1 -5.55 -19.24 6.41
C PHE A 1 -5.70 -17.87 5.79
N PRO A 2 -5.50 -17.75 4.47
CA PRO A 2 -5.76 -16.51 3.74
C PRO A 2 -7.18 -16.02 3.98
N ARG A 3 -7.32 -14.71 4.20
CA ARG A 3 -8.62 -14.08 4.44
C ARG A 3 -9.23 -13.63 3.12
N LEU A 4 -10.55 -13.65 3.05
CA LEU A 4 -11.27 -13.03 1.94
C LEU A 4 -11.17 -11.51 2.08
N GLU A 5 -10.82 -10.85 0.99
CA GLU A 5 -10.96 -9.40 0.90
C GLU A 5 -12.45 -9.05 0.87
N GLY A 6 -12.86 -8.12 1.72
CA GLY A 6 -14.25 -7.71 1.81
C GLY A 6 -14.43 -6.20 1.77
N GLY A 7 -15.65 -5.75 1.52
CA GLY A 7 -16.03 -4.36 1.66
C GLY A 7 -15.17 -3.40 0.84
N VAL A 8 -14.62 -2.40 1.53
CA VAL A 8 -13.83 -1.31 0.92
C VAL A 8 -12.50 -1.81 0.35
N ALA A 9 -11.85 -2.81 0.98
CA ALA A 9 -10.61 -3.38 0.48
C ALA A 9 -10.78 -4.05 -0.89
N LEU A 10 -11.91 -4.72 -1.13
CA LEU A 10 -12.21 -5.29 -2.44
C LEU A 10 -12.38 -4.22 -3.53
N GLN A 11 -12.99 -3.07 -3.18
CA GLN A 11 -13.05 -1.91 -4.08
C GLN A 11 -11.64 -1.36 -4.34
N GLY A 12 -10.81 -1.29 -3.31
CA GLY A 12 -9.42 -0.88 -3.42
C GLY A 12 -8.58 -1.78 -4.32
N LYS A 13 -8.82 -3.08 -4.32
CA LYS A 13 -8.21 -4.02 -5.26
C LYS A 13 -8.54 -3.68 -6.71
N GLN A 14 -9.76 -3.27 -7.00
CA GLN A 14 -10.13 -2.82 -8.34
C GLN A 14 -9.37 -1.53 -8.72
N VAL A 15 -9.22 -0.59 -7.78
CA VAL A 15 -8.42 0.62 -8.01
C VAL A 15 -6.95 0.25 -8.27
N TYR A 16 -6.38 -0.66 -7.49
CA TYR A 16 -5.01 -1.17 -7.66
C TYR A 16 -4.76 -1.71 -9.08
N ILE A 17 -5.70 -2.52 -9.59
CA ILE A 17 -5.63 -3.08 -10.94
C ILE A 17 -5.76 -1.97 -11.99
N GLN A 18 -6.75 -1.08 -11.83
CA GLN A 18 -7.01 0.01 -12.80
C GLN A 18 -5.86 1.02 -12.89
N MET A 19 -5.18 1.27 -11.77
CA MET A 19 -4.03 2.18 -11.72
C MET A 19 -2.72 1.55 -12.22
N GLY A 20 -2.73 0.26 -12.52
CA GLY A 20 -1.56 -0.42 -13.06
C GLY A 20 -0.45 -0.68 -12.04
N CYS A 21 -0.74 -0.64 -10.75
CA CYS A 21 0.24 -0.88 -9.68
C CYS A 21 1.00 -2.20 -9.85
N ILE A 22 0.30 -3.22 -10.41
CA ILE A 22 0.85 -4.54 -10.70
C ILE A 22 2.00 -4.52 -11.73
N TYR A 23 2.13 -3.46 -12.52
CA TYR A 23 3.20 -3.36 -13.52
C TYR A 23 4.56 -2.99 -12.91
N CYS A 24 4.56 -2.39 -11.72
CA CYS A 24 5.79 -2.01 -10.99
C CYS A 24 5.99 -2.80 -9.70
N HIS A 25 4.90 -3.32 -9.11
CA HIS A 25 4.90 -4.08 -7.86
C HIS A 25 4.46 -5.52 -8.07
N SER A 26 5.08 -6.43 -7.33
CA SER A 26 4.65 -7.82 -7.22
C SER A 26 3.86 -8.05 -5.93
N GLN A 27 3.11 -9.14 -5.89
CA GLN A 27 2.51 -9.70 -4.68
C GLN A 27 2.90 -11.18 -4.57
N GLN A 28 4.20 -11.43 -4.49
CA GLN A 28 4.78 -12.75 -4.32
C GLN A 28 6.14 -12.63 -3.62
N LEU A 29 6.19 -13.00 -2.36
CA LEU A 29 7.44 -13.08 -1.61
C LEU A 29 8.25 -14.28 -2.06
N ARG A 30 9.49 -14.07 -2.47
CA ARG A 30 10.40 -15.12 -2.95
C ARG A 30 11.17 -15.75 -1.79
N ARG A 31 11.51 -17.02 -1.95
CA ARG A 31 12.39 -17.71 -1.03
C ARG A 31 13.80 -17.11 -1.08
N GLU A 32 14.55 -17.25 0.01
CA GLU A 32 15.95 -16.79 0.14
C GLU A 32 16.84 -17.24 -1.03
N SER A 33 16.65 -18.47 -1.52
CA SER A 33 17.40 -19.00 -2.65
C SER A 33 17.08 -18.34 -4.01
N HIS A 34 16.02 -17.54 -4.10
CA HIS A 34 15.52 -16.95 -5.34
C HIS A 34 15.42 -15.42 -5.31
N GLY A 35 15.78 -14.78 -4.21
CA GLY A 35 15.73 -13.34 -4.07
C GLY A 35 16.01 -12.87 -2.65
N ALA A 36 16.12 -11.58 -2.47
CA ALA A 36 16.42 -10.92 -1.19
C ALA A 36 15.18 -10.39 -0.47
N ASP A 37 14.01 -10.99 -0.67
CA ASP A 37 12.75 -10.46 -0.14
C ASP A 37 12.69 -10.59 1.39
N MET A 38 13.21 -11.69 1.91
CA MET A 38 13.31 -11.93 3.36
C MET A 38 14.35 -11.02 3.99
N ASP A 39 15.54 -10.89 3.41
CA ASP A 39 16.61 -10.01 3.87
C ASP A 39 16.18 -8.53 3.90
N ARG A 40 15.27 -8.15 2.99
CA ARG A 40 14.67 -6.81 2.94
C ARG A 40 13.52 -6.61 3.93
N GLY A 41 13.15 -7.64 4.68
CA GLY A 41 12.03 -7.61 5.62
C GLY A 41 10.67 -7.39 4.95
N TRP A 42 10.52 -7.84 3.69
CA TRP A 42 9.26 -7.63 2.99
C TRP A 42 8.13 -8.54 3.46
N GLY A 43 8.45 -9.62 4.15
CA GLY A 43 7.48 -10.49 4.79
C GLY A 43 8.13 -11.54 5.68
N PRO A 44 7.34 -12.23 6.50
CA PRO A 44 7.85 -13.18 7.49
C PRO A 44 8.19 -14.54 6.90
N ARG A 45 7.73 -14.84 5.68
CA ARG A 45 7.99 -16.08 4.95
C ARG A 45 7.72 -15.93 3.47
N ALA A 46 8.23 -16.84 2.66
CA ALA A 46 7.92 -16.88 1.23
C ALA A 46 6.44 -17.20 0.97
N SER A 47 5.93 -16.71 -0.15
CA SER A 47 4.58 -17.04 -0.62
C SER A 47 4.51 -18.48 -1.12
N VAL A 48 3.36 -19.11 -0.89
CA VAL A 48 3.00 -20.44 -1.40
C VAL A 48 1.65 -20.40 -2.11
N ALA A 49 1.32 -21.42 -2.90
CA ALA A 49 0.11 -21.45 -3.69
C ALA A 49 -1.17 -21.24 -2.86
N ARG A 50 -1.18 -21.73 -1.62
CA ARG A 50 -2.32 -21.62 -0.72
C ARG A 50 -2.62 -20.18 -0.30
N ASP A 51 -1.65 -19.27 -0.33
CA ASP A 51 -1.85 -17.85 -0.03
C ASP A 51 -2.84 -17.19 -1.00
N TYR A 52 -3.00 -17.77 -2.18
CA TYR A 52 -3.85 -17.23 -3.25
C TYR A 52 -5.17 -17.96 -3.44
N ILE A 53 -5.49 -18.95 -2.59
CA ILE A 53 -6.65 -19.85 -2.78
C ILE A 53 -8.00 -19.11 -2.81
N THR A 54 -8.09 -17.94 -2.16
CA THR A 54 -9.29 -17.11 -2.15
C THR A 54 -9.37 -16.13 -3.33
N GLN A 55 -8.35 -16.06 -4.15
CA GLN A 55 -8.25 -15.08 -5.24
C GLN A 55 -8.71 -15.69 -6.57
N LYS A 56 -9.75 -15.10 -7.19
CA LYS A 56 -10.16 -15.46 -8.55
C LYS A 56 -9.09 -15.13 -9.58
N ARG A 57 -8.38 -14.00 -9.39
CA ARG A 57 -7.24 -13.55 -10.19
C ARG A 57 -6.10 -13.23 -9.25
N VAL A 58 -5.02 -13.99 -9.38
CA VAL A 58 -3.80 -13.77 -8.61
C VAL A 58 -3.02 -12.59 -9.20
N LEU A 59 -2.61 -11.66 -8.35
CA LEU A 59 -1.92 -10.44 -8.73
C LEU A 59 -0.41 -10.56 -8.45
N LEU A 60 0.25 -11.59 -9.01
CA LEU A 60 1.68 -11.84 -8.77
C LEU A 60 2.56 -10.65 -9.17
N GLY A 61 2.17 -9.93 -10.24
CA GLY A 61 2.99 -8.88 -10.84
C GLY A 61 3.96 -9.42 -11.89
N THR A 62 4.44 -8.53 -12.75
CA THR A 62 5.37 -8.86 -13.85
C THR A 62 6.75 -8.26 -13.62
N MET A 63 6.86 -7.22 -12.82
CA MET A 63 8.08 -6.47 -12.56
C MET A 63 8.21 -6.15 -11.06
N ARG A 64 9.42 -5.84 -10.65
CA ARG A 64 9.76 -5.49 -9.28
C ARG A 64 10.56 -4.18 -9.25
N THR A 65 10.13 -3.21 -10.03
CA THR A 65 10.64 -1.84 -10.02
C THR A 65 10.42 -1.20 -8.64
N GLY A 66 9.24 -1.47 -8.06
CA GLY A 66 8.95 -1.19 -6.66
C GLY A 66 9.05 -2.43 -5.77
N PRO A 67 8.98 -2.26 -4.43
CA PRO A 67 8.95 -3.35 -3.47
C PRO A 67 7.79 -4.31 -3.68
N ASP A 68 7.95 -5.56 -3.22
CA ASP A 68 6.82 -6.49 -3.10
C ASP A 68 5.81 -6.00 -2.06
N LEU A 69 4.53 -6.12 -2.39
CA LEU A 69 3.42 -5.61 -1.58
C LEU A 69 2.62 -6.70 -0.86
N THR A 70 3.00 -7.98 -0.99
CA THR A 70 2.27 -9.11 -0.36
C THR A 70 1.99 -8.88 1.13
N ASN A 71 2.94 -8.29 1.85
CA ASN A 71 2.83 -8.04 3.29
C ASN A 71 3.01 -6.55 3.63
N VAL A 72 2.65 -5.65 2.74
CA VAL A 72 2.83 -4.21 2.99
C VAL A 72 2.00 -3.73 4.17
N GLY A 73 0.78 -4.22 4.34
CA GLY A 73 -0.07 -3.92 5.48
C GLY A 73 0.43 -4.54 6.79
N GLY A 74 1.26 -5.59 6.74
CA GLY A 74 1.97 -6.12 7.90
C GLY A 74 3.14 -5.24 8.32
N ARG A 75 3.82 -4.59 7.37
CA ARG A 75 4.94 -3.68 7.62
C ARG A 75 4.50 -2.28 8.04
N LEU A 76 3.42 -1.79 7.45
CA LEU A 76 2.88 -0.44 7.64
C LEU A 76 1.46 -0.56 8.18
N GLN A 77 1.32 -0.59 9.52
CA GLN A 77 0.08 -0.93 10.19
C GLN A 77 -0.61 0.28 10.82
N GLY A 78 -1.90 0.13 11.08
CA GLY A 78 -2.71 1.08 11.84
C GLY A 78 -2.80 2.45 11.17
N ASP A 79 -3.05 3.47 11.98
CA ASP A 79 -3.22 4.85 11.49
C ASP A 79 -1.93 5.44 10.93
N ALA A 80 -0.78 5.11 11.52
CA ALA A 80 0.51 5.54 11.00
C ALA A 80 0.79 4.95 9.60
N GLY A 81 0.46 3.67 9.39
CA GLY A 81 0.57 3.04 8.08
C GLY A 81 -0.40 3.63 7.07
N ARG A 82 -1.63 3.96 7.50
CA ARG A 82 -2.65 4.63 6.68
C ARG A 82 -2.16 5.99 6.21
N ASP A 83 -1.68 6.81 7.13
CA ASP A 83 -1.14 8.14 6.85
C ASP A 83 0.06 8.06 5.89
N TRP A 84 0.99 7.12 6.15
CA TRP A 84 2.13 6.87 5.28
C TRP A 84 1.70 6.53 3.86
N HIS A 85 0.72 5.62 3.68
CA HIS A 85 0.22 5.22 2.38
C HIS A 85 -0.42 6.39 1.63
N HIS A 86 -1.23 7.21 2.31
CA HIS A 86 -1.83 8.38 1.68
C HIS A 86 -0.78 9.37 1.21
N LYS A 87 0.22 9.69 2.03
CA LYS A 87 1.35 10.57 1.65
C LYS A 87 2.13 10.00 0.48
N HIS A 88 2.46 8.72 0.53
CA HIS A 88 3.23 8.03 -0.50
C HIS A 88 2.49 7.97 -1.84
N LEU A 89 1.19 7.72 -1.84
CA LEU A 89 0.38 7.74 -3.06
C LEU A 89 0.20 9.16 -3.61
N TYR A 90 0.02 10.14 -2.75
CA TYR A 90 -0.10 11.53 -3.17
C TYR A 90 1.19 12.02 -3.84
N ASN A 91 2.30 11.89 -3.15
CA ASN A 91 3.65 12.14 -3.67
C ASN A 91 4.66 11.24 -2.97
N PRO A 92 5.21 10.22 -3.65
CA PRO A 92 6.15 9.26 -3.05
C PRO A 92 7.38 9.89 -2.40
N GLN A 93 7.81 11.04 -2.89
CA GLN A 93 8.99 11.75 -2.36
C GLN A 93 8.80 12.22 -0.92
N ILE A 94 7.55 12.45 -0.47
CA ILE A 94 7.24 12.85 0.92
C ILE A 94 7.70 11.80 1.92
N THR A 95 7.54 10.52 1.57
CA THR A 95 7.85 9.40 2.48
C THR A 95 9.14 8.67 2.13
N SER A 96 9.58 8.78 0.88
CA SER A 96 10.74 8.04 0.34
C SER A 96 11.53 8.93 -0.60
N LYS A 97 12.46 9.69 -0.06
CA LYS A 97 13.32 10.60 -0.86
C LYS A 97 14.03 9.81 -1.96
N GLY A 98 13.98 10.33 -3.19
CA GLY A 98 14.57 9.68 -4.37
C GLY A 98 13.70 8.57 -4.97
N SER A 99 12.47 8.37 -4.52
CA SER A 99 11.54 7.42 -5.13
C SER A 99 11.28 7.76 -6.60
N ILE A 100 11.31 6.73 -7.46
CA ILE A 100 10.97 6.83 -8.88
C ILE A 100 9.49 6.48 -9.15
N MET A 101 8.73 6.14 -8.11
CA MET A 101 7.30 5.90 -8.24
C MET A 101 6.60 7.19 -8.67
N PRO A 102 5.74 7.17 -9.70
CA PRO A 102 4.99 8.35 -10.08
C PRO A 102 3.96 8.74 -9.00
N PRO A 103 3.68 10.03 -8.83
CA PRO A 103 2.63 10.49 -7.92
C PRO A 103 1.24 10.16 -8.48
N PHE A 104 0.35 9.74 -7.59
CA PHE A 104 -1.08 9.51 -7.88
C PHE A 104 -1.92 10.65 -7.31
N ALA A 105 -1.43 11.88 -7.41
CA ALA A 105 -2.08 13.08 -6.86
C ALA A 105 -3.54 13.27 -7.35
N PHE A 106 -3.87 12.75 -8.54
CA PHE A 106 -5.24 12.77 -9.07
C PHE A 106 -6.26 11.90 -8.29
N LEU A 107 -5.78 11.07 -7.36
CA LEU A 107 -6.64 10.36 -6.38
C LEU A 107 -6.99 11.24 -5.16
N TYR A 108 -6.54 12.47 -5.14
CA TYR A 108 -6.69 13.41 -4.04
C TYR A 108 -7.26 14.73 -4.56
N THR A 109 -7.90 15.48 -3.67
CA THR A 109 -8.41 16.81 -3.97
C THR A 109 -7.64 17.83 -3.15
N LEU A 110 -6.97 18.76 -3.81
CA LEU A 110 -6.46 19.98 -3.16
C LEU A 110 -7.60 20.98 -3.09
N GLN A 111 -7.94 21.43 -1.89
CA GLN A 111 -9.03 22.37 -1.68
C GLN A 111 -8.68 23.40 -0.61
N LYS A 112 -9.40 24.51 -0.62
CA LYS A 112 -9.32 25.51 0.43
C LYS A 112 -10.10 25.04 1.66
N ILE A 113 -9.54 25.26 2.84
CA ILE A 113 -10.22 24.96 4.09
C ILE A 113 -11.38 25.94 4.25
N ASP A 114 -12.60 25.43 4.42
CA ASP A 114 -13.79 26.18 4.70
C ASP A 114 -14.31 25.79 6.10
N GLY A 115 -14.03 26.64 7.07
CA GLY A 115 -14.26 26.35 8.49
C GLY A 115 -13.17 25.48 9.10
N ASP A 116 -13.54 24.32 9.64
CA ASP A 116 -12.60 23.36 10.23
C ASP A 116 -11.97 22.47 9.14
N PRO A 117 -10.69 22.06 9.30
CA PRO A 117 -10.04 21.11 8.40
C PRO A 117 -10.80 19.79 8.31
N SER A 118 -10.78 19.16 7.14
CA SER A 118 -11.40 17.85 6.92
C SER A 118 -10.73 16.78 7.79
N VAL A 119 -11.52 15.98 8.46
CA VAL A 119 -11.05 14.92 9.38
C VAL A 119 -10.09 13.92 8.72
N ASN A 120 -10.25 13.71 7.42
CA ASN A 120 -9.45 12.78 6.63
C ASN A 120 -8.41 13.48 5.73
N ALA A 121 -8.16 14.78 5.95
CA ALA A 121 -7.08 15.47 5.24
C ALA A 121 -5.72 14.84 5.58
N ILE A 122 -4.86 14.70 4.57
CA ILE A 122 -3.49 14.21 4.80
C ILE A 122 -2.64 15.31 5.41
N SER A 123 -1.89 14.96 6.45
CA SER A 123 -1.02 15.89 7.16
C SER A 123 0.38 15.89 6.55
N ILE A 124 0.75 16.96 5.87
CA ILE A 124 2.13 17.18 5.42
C ILE A 124 2.80 18.15 6.40
N PRO A 125 3.99 17.83 6.96
CA PRO A 125 4.69 18.73 7.87
C PRO A 125 4.96 20.09 7.22
N ALA A 126 4.79 21.17 8.00
CA ALA A 126 4.92 22.54 7.50
C ALA A 126 6.36 22.91 7.07
N ASP A 127 7.36 22.19 7.57
CA ASP A 127 8.78 22.32 7.21
C ASP A 127 9.19 21.43 6.03
N SER A 128 8.24 20.68 5.46
CA SER A 128 8.47 19.88 4.26
C SER A 128 8.57 20.76 3.01
N GLU A 129 9.43 20.37 2.06
CA GLU A 129 9.46 20.98 0.72
C GLU A 129 8.13 20.77 -0.06
N TYR A 130 7.26 19.87 0.42
CA TYR A 130 5.93 19.58 -0.11
C TYR A 130 4.80 20.20 0.72
N ALA A 131 5.14 21.09 1.68
CA ALA A 131 4.14 21.74 2.50
C ALA A 131 3.14 22.53 1.65
N LEU A 132 1.90 22.54 2.09
CA LEU A 132 0.84 23.31 1.43
C LEU A 132 0.91 24.78 1.82
N GLU A 133 0.37 25.61 0.95
CA GLU A 133 0.08 27.01 1.32
C GLU A 133 -0.91 27.05 2.49
N PRO A 134 -0.76 27.99 3.43
CA PRO A 134 -1.70 28.14 4.53
C PRO A 134 -3.14 28.28 4.03
N GLY A 135 -4.06 27.58 4.67
CA GLY A 135 -5.48 27.58 4.33
C GLY A 135 -5.88 26.58 3.25
N TYR A 136 -4.98 25.70 2.83
CA TYR A 136 -5.29 24.59 1.93
C TYR A 136 -5.09 23.25 2.61
N GLU A 137 -5.82 22.25 2.14
CA GLU A 137 -5.74 20.86 2.56
C GLU A 137 -5.82 19.90 1.37
N ILE A 138 -5.28 18.70 1.55
CA ILE A 138 -5.37 17.61 0.58
C ILE A 138 -6.28 16.53 1.16
N VAL A 139 -7.36 16.22 0.46
CA VAL A 139 -8.37 15.25 0.90
C VAL A 139 -8.38 14.04 -0.03
N PRO A 140 -8.25 12.81 0.50
CA PRO A 140 -8.32 11.61 -0.30
C PRO A 140 -9.73 11.40 -0.88
N THR A 141 -9.81 11.06 -2.17
CA THR A 141 -11.05 10.61 -2.77
C THR A 141 -11.45 9.23 -2.23
N ARG A 142 -12.70 8.81 -2.46
CA ARG A 142 -13.15 7.46 -2.11
C ARG A 142 -12.26 6.37 -2.72
N ARG A 143 -11.71 6.61 -3.92
CA ARG A 143 -10.79 5.69 -4.59
C ARG A 143 -9.46 5.58 -3.85
N ALA A 144 -8.89 6.70 -3.39
CA ALA A 144 -7.67 6.71 -2.58
C ALA A 144 -7.88 5.95 -1.27
N VAL A 145 -8.98 6.24 -0.56
CA VAL A 145 -9.34 5.54 0.69
C VAL A 145 -9.45 4.03 0.45
N ALA A 146 -10.19 3.62 -0.57
CA ALA A 146 -10.36 2.20 -0.88
C ALA A 146 -9.01 1.53 -1.22
N LEU A 147 -8.16 2.19 -2.01
CA LEU A 147 -6.82 1.67 -2.34
C LEU A 147 -5.96 1.49 -1.09
N VAL A 148 -5.96 2.44 -0.18
CA VAL A 148 -5.20 2.34 1.08
C VAL A 148 -5.75 1.20 1.95
N GLU A 149 -7.07 1.03 2.05
CA GLU A 149 -7.67 -0.12 2.75
C GLU A 149 -7.24 -1.46 2.14
N TYR A 150 -7.15 -1.55 0.82
CA TYR A 150 -6.61 -2.73 0.17
C TYR A 150 -5.15 -2.97 0.54
N LEU A 151 -4.28 -1.96 0.45
CA LEU A 151 -2.86 -2.09 0.80
C LEU A 151 -2.68 -2.50 2.27
N LEU A 152 -3.46 -1.93 3.19
CA LEU A 152 -3.46 -2.31 4.60
C LEU A 152 -3.97 -3.73 4.85
N SER A 153 -4.80 -4.28 3.96
CA SER A 153 -5.29 -5.65 4.05
C SER A 153 -4.28 -6.71 3.61
N LEU A 154 -3.24 -6.30 2.86
CA LEU A 154 -2.18 -7.20 2.38
C LEU A 154 -1.23 -7.57 3.52
N LYS A 155 -1.55 -8.67 4.21
CA LYS A 155 -0.83 -9.17 5.38
C LYS A 155 -0.60 -10.67 5.32
N ILE A 156 0.61 -11.09 5.66
CA ILE A 156 0.92 -12.47 6.01
C ILE A 156 1.11 -12.54 7.53
N ASP A 157 0.01 -12.68 8.24
CA ASP A 157 -0.07 -12.78 9.70
C ASP A 157 -0.58 -14.16 10.16
N TYR A 158 -0.40 -15.17 9.31
CA TYR A 158 -0.82 -16.55 9.53
C TYR A 158 0.25 -17.53 9.04
N SER A 159 0.42 -18.60 9.78
CA SER A 159 1.25 -19.75 9.39
C SER A 159 0.45 -20.74 8.55
N LEU A 160 1.15 -21.43 7.66
CA LEU A 160 0.65 -22.59 6.92
C LEU A 160 1.57 -23.80 7.20
N PRO A 161 1.06 -25.03 7.19
CA PRO A 161 1.89 -26.22 7.43
C PRO A 161 3.10 -26.32 6.50
N GLU A 162 2.91 -25.95 5.22
CA GLU A 162 3.95 -25.94 4.19
C GLU A 162 4.83 -24.69 4.17
N ALA A 163 4.45 -23.66 4.93
CA ALA A 163 5.17 -22.40 5.03
C ALA A 163 4.89 -21.74 6.40
N PRO A 164 5.48 -22.27 7.47
CA PRO A 164 5.33 -21.69 8.80
C PRO A 164 6.03 -20.34 8.90
N ILE A 165 5.48 -19.44 9.73
CA ILE A 165 6.22 -18.29 10.24
C ILE A 165 7.05 -18.82 11.40
N LEU A 166 8.36 -18.68 11.30
CA LEU A 166 9.30 -19.05 12.37
C LEU A 166 9.49 -17.83 13.28
N ASP A 167 9.48 -18.09 14.58
CA ASP A 167 9.74 -17.08 15.62
C ASP A 167 11.21 -16.67 15.65
#